data_c1e6a00f178bcda01af57cde12ec3d6d
#
_entry.id   c1e6a00f178bcda01af57cde12ec3d6d
#
_cell.length_a   1.000
_cell.length_b   1.000
_cell.length_c   1.000
_cell.angle_alpha   90.00
_cell.angle_beta   90.00
_cell.angle_gamma   90.00
#
_symmetry.space_group_name_H-M   'P 1'
#
loop_
_entity.id
_entity.type
_entity.pdbx_description
1 polymer ?
#
loop_
_entity_poly.entity_id
_entity_poly.type
_entity_poly.pdbx_seq_one_letter_code
_entity_poly.pdbx_strand_id
1 'polypeptide(L)'
;LLAELRAVPGGPGIGPALAALADDLVEAARSRAEAFEAVLDARRRLGAHELAADEPAPLLTEALVRLSGISGCEEGGVVATPYARSGDLLAAAHAQAAPDAAHTYLAADPDPAFARLIRRRMLVREIFEFQLDVAVGDEPAYDDWDYPDVLLCALPYEPAETRSAVGVLEQVERLTDTLRTGRSAVVLGPADALVGPLPPLSEADRLRRSFLDQDLLKAAISLPDGAYPYRPGYRTAVWVLARTPEAQRRGVILLVDLSGRPLDKRTLDALVEDVDIFRAAGWRADPRHAPRHGVIIPAKVLDNRPGTAFAPQHRPYESRYTREVIERPERISRLEIRLRDLAGQARQDLEERPELRAHAVLRSADQSVRWTTIRRMLEERRLCRLPGHRIEADHVTPEGDYPVLTPEEVLGTAPAGGRRIDRLVLLREYGHAGFTRPGDVIVTMSPEFGAYVDEEGLCVVAYPACVLRPRPEADRPVRPRVLAALLRAAAAGHRRTGGSVRAPRRLEDLIIPDLPPDEADRYDALLAMIGRRSALLRAQAAVLDDLSRLVAAGIADGTLTLLPPPDAD
;
A
#
# COMPACT_ATOMS: atom_id res chain seq x y z
N LEU A 1 1.51 40.58 -33.97
CA LEU A 1 0.90 39.86 -35.10
C LEU A 1 1.73 39.99 -36.38
N LEU A 2 1.98 41.21 -36.89
CA LEU A 2 2.74 41.41 -38.16
C LEU A 2 4.19 40.87 -38.08
N ALA A 3 4.86 41.01 -36.92
CA ALA A 3 6.19 40.46 -36.72
C ALA A 3 6.16 38.93 -36.70
N GLU A 4 5.16 38.34 -36.09
CA GLU A 4 4.98 36.89 -36.00
C GLU A 4 4.60 36.30 -37.36
N LEU A 5 3.70 36.94 -38.11
CA LEU A 5 3.36 36.51 -39.47
C LEU A 5 4.58 36.57 -40.41
N ARG A 6 5.52 37.53 -40.18
CA ARG A 6 6.79 37.60 -40.92
C ARG A 6 7.78 36.50 -40.52
N ALA A 7 7.67 35.99 -39.29
CA ALA A 7 8.52 34.91 -38.80
C ALA A 7 8.04 33.51 -39.23
N VAL A 8 6.82 33.39 -39.75
CA VAL A 8 6.29 32.09 -40.22
C VAL A 8 7.08 31.64 -41.47
N PRO A 9 7.57 30.40 -41.54
CA PRO A 9 8.19 29.85 -42.73
C PRO A 9 7.24 29.95 -43.92
N GLY A 10 7.66 30.64 -45.01
CA GLY A 10 6.81 30.92 -46.18
C GLY A 10 6.48 32.41 -46.37
N GLY A 11 6.74 33.25 -45.37
CA GLY A 11 6.66 34.70 -45.48
C GLY A 11 5.28 35.28 -45.81
N PRO A 12 5.21 36.47 -46.39
CA PRO A 12 3.95 37.19 -46.63
C PRO A 12 2.94 36.46 -47.55
N GLY A 13 3.39 35.44 -48.29
CA GLY A 13 2.52 34.68 -49.21
C GLY A 13 1.55 33.71 -48.49
N ILE A 14 1.85 33.32 -47.24
CA ILE A 14 0.98 32.44 -46.44
C ILE A 14 -0.18 33.22 -45.78
N GLY A 15 -0.02 34.51 -45.55
CA GLY A 15 -1.01 35.33 -44.86
C GLY A 15 -2.44 35.23 -45.43
N PRO A 16 -2.66 35.38 -46.76
CA PRO A 16 -3.99 35.21 -47.33
C PRO A 16 -4.59 33.82 -47.18
N ALA A 17 -3.76 32.76 -47.28
CA ALA A 17 -4.22 31.38 -47.12
C ALA A 17 -4.59 31.07 -45.63
N LEU A 18 -3.84 31.59 -44.67
CA LEU A 18 -4.17 31.47 -43.25
C LEU A 18 -5.44 32.27 -42.92
N ALA A 19 -5.65 33.43 -43.51
CA ALA A 19 -6.86 34.21 -43.32
C ALA A 19 -8.08 33.47 -43.87
N ALA A 20 -8.00 32.93 -45.10
CA ALA A 20 -9.08 32.13 -45.67
C ALA A 20 -9.38 30.86 -44.80
N LEU A 21 -8.36 30.17 -44.34
CA LEU A 21 -8.54 29.02 -43.42
C LEU A 21 -9.20 29.46 -42.10
N ALA A 22 -8.83 30.60 -41.55
CA ALA A 22 -9.45 31.13 -40.33
C ALA A 22 -10.92 31.47 -40.55
N ASP A 23 -11.26 32.07 -41.68
CA ASP A 23 -12.66 32.39 -42.06
C ASP A 23 -13.48 31.10 -42.22
N ASP A 24 -12.94 30.08 -42.91
CA ASP A 24 -13.58 28.77 -43.08
C ASP A 24 -13.79 28.07 -41.71
N LEU A 25 -12.81 28.15 -40.81
CA LEU A 25 -12.94 27.60 -39.45
C LEU A 25 -13.99 28.33 -38.63
N VAL A 26 -14.07 29.66 -38.72
CA VAL A 26 -15.09 30.45 -38.02
C VAL A 26 -16.49 30.14 -38.54
N GLU A 27 -16.64 29.99 -39.86
CA GLU A 27 -17.92 29.60 -40.46
C GLU A 27 -18.35 28.19 -40.00
N ALA A 28 -17.42 27.25 -39.99
CA ALA A 28 -17.68 25.87 -39.56
C ALA A 28 -18.00 25.77 -38.05
N ALA A 29 -17.35 26.57 -37.21
CA ALA A 29 -17.49 26.55 -35.78
C ALA A 29 -18.60 27.48 -35.22
N ARG A 30 -19.25 28.27 -36.08
CA ARG A 30 -20.33 29.23 -35.76
C ARG A 30 -19.87 30.50 -35.02
N SER A 31 -18.68 30.53 -34.41
CA SER A 31 -18.13 31.72 -33.76
C SER A 31 -16.61 31.72 -33.79
N ARG A 32 -16.01 32.90 -33.60
CA ARG A 32 -14.54 33.05 -33.47
C ARG A 32 -14.01 32.32 -32.26
N ALA A 33 -14.75 32.33 -31.14
CA ALA A 33 -14.36 31.66 -29.91
C ALA A 33 -14.35 30.15 -30.11
N GLU A 34 -15.40 29.56 -30.67
CA GLU A 34 -15.47 28.13 -30.93
C GLU A 34 -14.41 27.67 -31.94
N ALA A 35 -14.13 28.45 -32.98
CA ALA A 35 -13.05 28.16 -33.93
C ALA A 35 -11.68 28.15 -33.24
N PHE A 36 -11.42 29.12 -32.38
CA PHE A 36 -10.18 29.21 -31.61
C PHE A 36 -9.99 28.02 -30.68
N GLU A 37 -11.03 27.64 -29.91
CA GLU A 37 -11.02 26.46 -29.04
C GLU A 37 -10.82 25.17 -29.83
N ALA A 38 -11.49 25.02 -31.00
CA ALA A 38 -11.31 23.84 -31.85
C ALA A 38 -9.87 23.67 -32.35
N VAL A 39 -9.17 24.78 -32.63
CA VAL A 39 -7.74 24.76 -32.97
C VAL A 39 -6.88 24.38 -31.75
N LEU A 40 -7.19 24.93 -30.57
CA LEU A 40 -6.50 24.55 -29.34
C LEU A 40 -6.73 23.09 -28.97
N ASP A 41 -7.93 22.58 -29.08
CA ASP A 41 -8.25 21.16 -28.84
C ASP A 41 -7.51 20.23 -29.81
N ALA A 42 -7.23 20.73 -31.02
CA ALA A 42 -6.44 20.02 -32.01
C ALA A 42 -4.91 20.18 -31.83
N ARG A 43 -4.44 20.95 -30.83
CA ARG A 43 -3.03 21.33 -30.64
C ARG A 43 -2.03 20.18 -30.75
N ARG A 44 -2.37 19.02 -30.23
CA ARG A 44 -1.53 17.83 -30.35
C ARG A 44 -1.47 17.30 -31.77
N ARG A 45 -2.60 17.24 -32.46
CA ARG A 45 -2.67 16.79 -33.87
C ARG A 45 -1.94 17.75 -34.81
N LEU A 46 -1.89 19.02 -34.41
CA LEU A 46 -1.19 20.09 -35.14
C LEU A 46 0.30 20.16 -34.79
N GLY A 47 0.82 19.25 -33.94
CA GLY A 47 2.24 19.20 -33.58
C GLY A 47 2.67 20.20 -32.51
N ALA A 48 1.74 20.90 -31.87
CA ALA A 48 2.02 21.81 -30.77
C ALA A 48 2.15 21.04 -29.44
N HIS A 49 3.17 20.17 -29.34
CA HIS A 49 3.35 19.25 -28.22
C HIS A 49 3.56 19.94 -26.88
N GLU A 50 4.24 21.10 -26.89
CA GLU A 50 4.46 21.87 -25.64
C GLU A 50 3.14 22.40 -25.08
N LEU A 51 2.24 22.89 -25.94
CA LEU A 51 0.90 23.30 -25.53
C LEU A 51 0.02 22.16 -25.04
N ALA A 52 0.17 20.95 -25.61
CA ALA A 52 -0.60 19.79 -25.22
C ALA A 52 -0.07 19.15 -23.93
N ALA A 53 1.23 19.26 -23.68
CA ALA A 53 1.84 18.63 -22.53
C ALA A 53 1.33 19.18 -21.18
N ASP A 54 1.02 20.46 -21.13
CA ASP A 54 0.55 21.16 -19.92
C ASP A 54 -0.98 21.28 -19.84
N GLU A 55 -1.69 20.54 -20.67
CA GLU A 55 -3.15 20.52 -20.70
C GLU A 55 -3.72 19.56 -19.65
N PRO A 56 -4.40 20.06 -18.60
CA PRO A 56 -5.18 19.20 -17.73
C PRO A 56 -6.37 18.61 -18.49
N ALA A 57 -6.83 17.42 -18.05
CA ALA A 57 -8.03 16.82 -18.62
C ALA A 57 -9.22 17.80 -18.54
N PRO A 58 -10.03 17.97 -19.59
CA PRO A 58 -11.12 18.96 -19.61
C PRO A 58 -12.10 18.85 -18.44
N LEU A 59 -12.46 17.62 -18.05
CA LEU A 59 -13.30 17.38 -16.87
C LEU A 59 -12.65 17.85 -15.58
N LEU A 60 -11.33 17.71 -15.46
CA LEU A 60 -10.59 18.20 -14.31
C LEU A 60 -10.53 19.71 -14.29
N THR A 61 -10.29 20.35 -15.43
CA THR A 61 -10.30 21.82 -15.57
C THR A 61 -11.63 22.40 -15.11
N GLU A 62 -12.76 21.82 -15.55
CA GLU A 62 -14.10 22.20 -15.09
C GLU A 62 -14.26 22.03 -13.58
N ALA A 63 -13.82 20.89 -13.02
CA ALA A 63 -13.91 20.62 -11.59
C ALA A 63 -13.05 21.56 -10.74
N LEU A 64 -11.82 21.90 -11.18
CA LEU A 64 -10.94 22.84 -10.47
C LEU A 64 -11.57 24.23 -10.36
N VAL A 65 -12.20 24.69 -11.43
CA VAL A 65 -12.92 25.97 -11.42
C VAL A 65 -14.11 25.94 -10.46
N ARG A 66 -14.88 24.85 -10.46
CA ARG A 66 -16.00 24.68 -9.49
C ARG A 66 -15.49 24.62 -8.05
N LEU A 67 -14.38 23.89 -7.80
CA LEU A 67 -13.75 23.82 -6.48
C LEU A 67 -13.31 25.18 -5.94
N SER A 68 -13.04 26.17 -6.81
CA SER A 68 -12.69 27.52 -6.38
C SER A 68 -13.85 28.29 -5.76
N GLY A 69 -15.10 27.91 -6.09
CA GLY A 69 -16.30 28.61 -5.65
C GLY A 69 -16.60 29.87 -6.43
N ILE A 70 -16.08 29.99 -7.66
CA ILE A 70 -16.29 31.19 -8.51
C ILE A 70 -17.76 31.53 -8.72
N SER A 71 -18.66 30.55 -8.73
CA SER A 71 -20.10 30.78 -8.85
C SER A 71 -20.71 31.57 -7.68
N GLY A 72 -20.01 31.65 -6.56
CA GLY A 72 -20.39 32.46 -5.39
C GLY A 72 -19.62 33.77 -5.30
N CYS A 73 -18.80 34.10 -6.29
CA CYS A 73 -18.07 35.36 -6.37
C CYS A 73 -19.03 36.52 -6.65
N GLU A 74 -18.83 37.65 -5.98
CA GLU A 74 -19.64 38.85 -6.19
C GLU A 74 -19.41 39.40 -7.62
N GLU A 75 -20.39 40.18 -8.11
CA GLU A 75 -20.25 40.91 -9.38
C GLU A 75 -19.01 41.82 -9.32
N GLY A 76 -18.21 41.80 -10.42
CA GLY A 76 -16.95 42.53 -10.49
C GLY A 76 -15.78 41.88 -9.78
N GLY A 77 -15.92 40.65 -9.29
CA GLY A 77 -14.84 39.93 -8.61
C GLY A 77 -13.62 39.67 -9.49
N VAL A 78 -12.47 39.52 -8.88
CA VAL A 78 -11.17 39.33 -9.54
C VAL A 78 -10.78 37.85 -9.57
N VAL A 79 -10.54 37.30 -10.75
CA VAL A 79 -10.08 35.93 -10.97
C VAL A 79 -8.63 35.95 -11.46
N ALA A 80 -7.71 35.38 -10.68
CA ALA A 80 -6.30 35.35 -11.04
C ALA A 80 -5.83 33.93 -11.42
N THR A 81 -4.99 33.86 -12.43
CA THR A 81 -4.39 32.58 -12.89
C THR A 81 -2.89 32.78 -13.15
N PRO A 82 -2.04 32.60 -12.13
CA PRO A 82 -0.59 32.51 -12.32
C PRO A 82 -0.24 31.22 -13.08
N TYR A 83 0.88 31.23 -13.79
CA TYR A 83 1.32 30.14 -14.67
C TYR A 83 0.22 29.65 -15.60
N ALA A 84 -0.47 30.59 -16.26
CA ALA A 84 -1.71 30.30 -16.95
C ALA A 84 -1.55 29.47 -18.24
N ARG A 85 -0.34 29.29 -18.75
CA ARG A 85 0.02 28.46 -19.93
C ARG A 85 -0.87 28.79 -21.13
N SER A 86 -1.66 27.82 -21.61
CA SER A 86 -2.62 28.05 -22.69
C SER A 86 -3.91 28.80 -22.28
N GLY A 87 -4.07 29.11 -20.99
CA GLY A 87 -5.23 29.79 -20.43
C GLY A 87 -6.46 28.90 -20.23
N ASP A 88 -6.29 27.57 -20.08
CA ASP A 88 -7.41 26.62 -19.96
C ASP A 88 -8.25 26.89 -18.71
N LEU A 89 -7.60 27.12 -17.54
CA LEU A 89 -8.30 27.45 -16.30
C LEU A 89 -9.04 28.78 -16.38
N LEU A 90 -8.41 29.79 -17.00
CA LEU A 90 -9.02 31.12 -17.13
C LEU A 90 -10.24 31.07 -18.06
N ALA A 91 -10.12 30.39 -19.20
CA ALA A 91 -11.22 30.20 -20.14
C ALA A 91 -12.39 29.41 -19.52
N ALA A 92 -12.09 28.38 -18.73
CA ALA A 92 -13.10 27.62 -18.01
C ALA A 92 -13.75 28.45 -16.89
N ALA A 93 -12.98 29.29 -16.19
CA ALA A 93 -13.50 30.20 -15.18
C ALA A 93 -14.50 31.19 -15.79
N HIS A 94 -14.13 31.80 -16.93
CA HIS A 94 -15.04 32.67 -17.66
C HIS A 94 -16.32 31.95 -18.12
N ALA A 95 -16.21 30.72 -18.62
CA ALA A 95 -17.37 29.93 -19.05
C ALA A 95 -18.32 29.51 -17.90
N GLN A 96 -17.81 29.44 -16.67
CA GLN A 96 -18.61 29.07 -15.49
C GLN A 96 -19.10 30.29 -14.67
N ALA A 97 -18.56 31.47 -14.94
CA ALA A 97 -19.04 32.70 -14.33
C ALA A 97 -20.47 33.02 -14.79
N ALA A 98 -21.23 33.70 -13.95
CA ALA A 98 -22.53 34.20 -14.35
C ALA A 98 -22.38 35.15 -15.57
N PRO A 99 -23.29 35.10 -16.55
CA PRO A 99 -23.17 35.94 -17.77
C PRO A 99 -23.00 37.45 -17.52
N ASP A 100 -23.61 37.93 -16.45
CA ASP A 100 -23.61 39.33 -16.05
C ASP A 100 -22.57 39.70 -14.99
N ALA A 101 -21.70 38.74 -14.59
CA ALA A 101 -20.81 38.91 -13.43
C ALA A 101 -19.68 39.94 -13.63
N ALA A 102 -19.41 40.39 -14.84
CA ALA A 102 -18.42 41.43 -15.18
C ALA A 102 -17.07 41.31 -14.47
N HIS A 103 -16.58 40.06 -14.31
CA HIS A 103 -15.32 39.77 -13.58
C HIS A 103 -14.10 40.40 -14.30
N THR A 104 -13.10 40.74 -13.48
CA THR A 104 -11.76 41.07 -13.96
C THR A 104 -10.89 39.83 -13.97
N TYR A 105 -10.16 39.60 -15.05
CA TYR A 105 -9.31 38.44 -15.24
C TYR A 105 -7.84 38.86 -15.26
N LEU A 106 -7.07 38.31 -14.31
CA LEU A 106 -5.64 38.53 -14.21
C LEU A 106 -4.91 37.24 -14.56
N ALA A 107 -3.98 37.30 -15.49
CA ALA A 107 -3.18 36.12 -15.84
C ALA A 107 -1.70 36.48 -15.95
N ALA A 108 -0.84 35.50 -15.69
CA ALA A 108 0.58 35.62 -15.96
C ALA A 108 1.15 34.34 -16.51
N ASP A 109 2.16 34.44 -17.37
CA ASP A 109 2.99 33.32 -17.75
C ASP A 109 4.42 33.80 -18.00
N PRO A 110 5.46 33.06 -17.52
CA PRO A 110 6.85 33.46 -17.76
C PRO A 110 7.24 33.43 -19.25
N ASP A 111 6.54 32.64 -20.07
CA ASP A 111 6.75 32.66 -21.53
C ASP A 111 5.89 33.71 -22.19
N PRO A 112 6.53 34.73 -22.85
CA PRO A 112 5.79 35.76 -23.59
C PRO A 112 4.88 35.20 -24.69
N ALA A 113 5.14 34.03 -25.24
CA ALA A 113 4.29 33.42 -26.26
C ALA A 113 2.97 32.95 -25.66
N PHE A 114 3.01 32.32 -24.49
CA PHE A 114 1.81 31.94 -23.76
C PHE A 114 1.03 33.15 -23.27
N ALA A 115 1.68 34.17 -22.73
CA ALA A 115 1.01 35.41 -22.35
C ALA A 115 0.23 36.03 -23.51
N ARG A 116 0.82 36.08 -24.73
CA ARG A 116 0.13 36.53 -25.94
C ARG A 116 -1.02 35.59 -26.34
N LEU A 117 -0.84 34.29 -26.20
CA LEU A 117 -1.87 33.30 -26.52
C LEU A 117 -3.09 33.50 -25.62
N ILE A 118 -2.87 33.60 -24.30
CA ILE A 118 -3.92 33.84 -23.30
C ILE A 118 -4.71 35.11 -23.67
N ARG A 119 -4.00 36.22 -23.86
CA ARG A 119 -4.64 37.50 -24.22
C ARG A 119 -5.53 37.36 -25.44
N ARG A 120 -5.05 36.72 -26.51
CA ARG A 120 -5.83 36.47 -27.73
C ARG A 120 -7.05 35.60 -27.49
N ARG A 121 -6.87 34.53 -26.74
CA ARG A 121 -7.93 33.58 -26.36
C ARG A 121 -9.06 34.28 -25.63
N MET A 122 -8.74 35.16 -24.69
CA MET A 122 -9.74 35.86 -23.88
C MET A 122 -10.43 36.97 -24.66
N LEU A 123 -9.71 37.72 -25.51
CA LEU A 123 -10.30 38.73 -26.40
C LEU A 123 -11.28 38.12 -27.42
N VAL A 124 -10.97 36.95 -27.96
CA VAL A 124 -11.88 36.26 -28.89
C VAL A 124 -13.15 35.78 -28.19
N ARG A 125 -13.12 35.60 -26.87
CA ARG A 125 -14.29 35.32 -26.02
C ARG A 125 -15.06 36.56 -25.58
N GLU A 126 -14.81 37.70 -26.24
CA GLU A 126 -15.50 38.97 -26.01
C GLU A 126 -15.25 39.57 -24.60
N ILE A 127 -14.18 39.17 -23.92
CA ILE A 127 -13.74 39.85 -22.69
C ILE A 127 -13.07 41.17 -23.12
N PHE A 128 -13.54 42.27 -22.56
CA PHE A 128 -13.01 43.58 -22.87
C PHE A 128 -11.60 43.78 -22.31
N GLU A 129 -10.77 44.60 -23.01
CA GLU A 129 -9.37 44.85 -22.60
C GLU A 129 -9.26 45.42 -21.16
N PHE A 130 -10.25 46.18 -20.71
CA PHE A 130 -10.25 46.73 -19.35
C PHE A 130 -10.60 45.69 -18.27
N GLN A 131 -11.10 44.52 -18.65
CA GLN A 131 -11.39 43.39 -17.75
C GLN A 131 -10.27 42.33 -17.77
N LEU A 132 -9.23 42.56 -18.57
CA LEU A 132 -8.19 41.55 -18.78
C LEU A 132 -6.80 42.17 -18.64
N ASP A 133 -6.05 41.73 -17.65
CA ASP A 133 -4.61 41.97 -17.57
C ASP A 133 -3.83 40.67 -17.74
N VAL A 134 -2.83 40.67 -18.60
CA VAL A 134 -1.96 39.51 -18.86
C VAL A 134 -0.51 39.95 -18.78
N ALA A 135 0.17 39.57 -17.75
CA ALA A 135 1.57 39.89 -17.48
C ALA A 135 2.51 38.80 -18.05
N VAL A 136 3.75 39.20 -18.31
CA VAL A 136 4.87 38.28 -18.57
C VAL A 136 5.64 38.12 -17.25
N GLY A 137 5.53 36.96 -16.64
CA GLY A 137 6.11 36.67 -15.33
C GLY A 137 5.44 35.47 -14.67
N ASP A 138 5.89 35.10 -13.51
CA ASP A 138 5.38 33.96 -12.77
C ASP A 138 3.97 34.24 -12.21
N GLU A 139 3.71 35.47 -11.79
CA GLU A 139 2.47 35.91 -11.17
C GLU A 139 1.96 37.21 -11.81
N PRO A 140 0.63 37.44 -11.83
CA PRO A 140 0.07 38.72 -12.19
C PRO A 140 0.60 39.85 -11.30
N ALA A 141 0.70 41.04 -11.82
CA ALA A 141 0.90 42.23 -11.01
C ALA A 141 -0.41 42.53 -10.27
N TYR A 142 -0.35 42.63 -8.94
CA TYR A 142 -1.49 43.00 -8.12
C TYR A 142 -1.31 44.44 -7.65
N ASP A 143 -2.21 45.30 -8.10
CA ASP A 143 -2.34 46.65 -7.50
C ASP A 143 -3.12 46.55 -6.19
N ASP A 144 -3.05 47.57 -5.33
CA ASP A 144 -3.69 47.58 -4.01
C ASP A 144 -5.22 47.32 -4.02
N TRP A 145 -5.83 47.42 -5.17
CA TRP A 145 -7.28 47.26 -5.41
C TRP A 145 -7.66 45.95 -6.08
N ASP A 146 -6.73 45.22 -6.72
CA ASP A 146 -6.99 44.10 -7.59
C ASP A 146 -6.47 42.75 -7.04
N TYR A 147 -6.55 42.58 -5.71
CA TYR A 147 -6.24 41.26 -5.14
C TYR A 147 -7.31 40.23 -5.51
N PRO A 148 -6.91 39.00 -5.82
CA PRO A 148 -7.84 38.00 -6.31
C PRO A 148 -8.88 37.58 -5.29
N ASP A 149 -10.14 37.52 -5.71
CA ASP A 149 -11.21 36.83 -5.02
C ASP A 149 -11.07 35.34 -5.12
N VAL A 150 -10.64 34.88 -6.31
CA VAL A 150 -10.40 33.50 -6.64
C VAL A 150 -9.05 33.38 -7.37
N LEU A 151 -8.19 32.53 -6.86
CA LEU A 151 -6.93 32.17 -7.49
C LEU A 151 -6.99 30.73 -7.98
N LEU A 152 -6.71 30.51 -9.28
CA LEU A 152 -6.66 29.21 -9.93
C LEU A 152 -5.25 28.99 -10.48
N CYS A 153 -4.56 27.98 -9.99
CA CYS A 153 -3.20 27.68 -10.40
C CYS A 153 -3.00 26.20 -10.72
N ALA A 154 -2.47 25.90 -11.89
CA ALA A 154 -1.83 24.64 -12.20
C ALA A 154 -0.32 24.88 -12.18
N LEU A 155 0.37 24.36 -11.17
CA LEU A 155 1.80 24.53 -11.06
C LEU A 155 2.49 23.95 -12.29
N PRO A 156 3.39 24.69 -12.95
CA PRO A 156 4.01 24.23 -14.18
C PRO A 156 4.84 22.99 -13.92
N TYR A 157 4.83 22.07 -14.85
CA TYR A 157 5.68 20.88 -14.84
C TYR A 157 6.83 21.08 -15.81
N GLU A 158 8.05 20.97 -15.31
CA GLU A 158 9.25 21.00 -16.15
C GLU A 158 9.96 19.65 -16.10
N PRO A 159 9.96 18.89 -17.21
CA PRO A 159 10.50 17.53 -17.23
C PRO A 159 12.00 17.45 -16.91
N ALA A 160 12.73 18.53 -17.09
CA ALA A 160 14.16 18.63 -16.81
C ALA A 160 14.49 19.08 -15.37
N GLU A 161 13.51 19.55 -14.63
CA GLU A 161 13.68 19.95 -13.23
C GLU A 161 13.35 18.82 -12.28
N THR A 162 14.33 18.43 -11.46
CA THR A 162 14.07 17.74 -10.21
C THR A 162 13.53 18.77 -9.20
N ARG A 163 12.26 19.08 -9.26
CA ARG A 163 11.64 19.95 -8.25
C ARG A 163 11.70 19.27 -6.91
N SER A 164 12.34 19.93 -5.96
CA SER A 164 12.23 19.54 -4.57
C SER A 164 10.81 19.83 -4.06
N ALA A 165 10.31 19.02 -3.16
CA ALA A 165 9.02 19.31 -2.50
C ALA A 165 9.03 20.70 -1.83
N VAL A 166 10.18 21.18 -1.37
CA VAL A 166 10.37 22.54 -0.82
C VAL A 166 10.02 23.58 -1.88
N GLY A 167 10.63 23.52 -3.06
CA GLY A 167 10.37 24.52 -4.10
C GLY A 167 8.90 24.58 -4.56
N VAL A 168 8.20 23.42 -4.59
CA VAL A 168 6.75 23.38 -4.87
C VAL A 168 5.97 24.08 -3.77
N LEU A 169 6.27 23.80 -2.50
CA LEU A 169 5.55 24.37 -1.36
C LEU A 169 5.82 25.88 -1.18
N GLU A 170 7.05 26.33 -1.47
CA GLU A 170 7.40 27.76 -1.51
C GLU A 170 6.62 28.51 -2.62
N GLN A 171 6.41 27.87 -3.77
CA GLN A 171 5.54 28.46 -4.80
C GLN A 171 4.11 28.61 -4.31
N VAL A 172 3.55 27.58 -3.64
CA VAL A 172 2.21 27.66 -3.06
C VAL A 172 2.14 28.73 -1.97
N GLU A 173 3.19 28.86 -1.14
CA GLU A 173 3.25 29.91 -0.10
C GLU A 173 3.18 31.30 -0.71
N ARG A 174 4.01 31.63 -1.72
CA ARG A 174 3.94 32.90 -2.44
C ARG A 174 2.56 33.20 -3.01
N LEU A 175 1.90 32.20 -3.61
CA LEU A 175 0.54 32.35 -4.13
C LEU A 175 -0.47 32.67 -3.02
N THR A 176 -0.30 32.07 -1.83
CA THR A 176 -1.21 32.31 -0.70
C THR A 176 -0.99 33.64 0.00
N ASP A 177 0.20 34.24 -0.14
CA ASP A 177 0.48 35.58 0.42
C ASP A 177 -0.38 36.67 -0.23
N THR A 178 -0.81 36.45 -1.48
CA THR A 178 -1.72 37.35 -2.19
C THR A 178 -3.19 37.20 -1.77
N LEU A 179 -3.56 36.13 -1.06
CA LEU A 179 -4.94 35.88 -0.64
C LEU A 179 -5.34 36.77 0.54
N ARG A 180 -6.38 37.58 0.34
CA ARG A 180 -7.03 38.34 1.42
C ARG A 180 -8.05 37.48 2.20
N THR A 181 -8.44 37.95 3.37
CA THR A 181 -9.47 37.30 4.18
C THR A 181 -10.79 37.18 3.42
N GLY A 182 -11.39 35.99 3.47
CA GLY A 182 -12.61 35.65 2.70
C GLY A 182 -12.36 35.14 1.29
N ARG A 183 -11.10 35.08 0.84
CA ARG A 183 -10.72 34.66 -0.52
C ARG A 183 -10.19 33.23 -0.55
N SER A 184 -10.22 32.62 -1.74
CA SER A 184 -9.85 31.22 -1.94
C SER A 184 -8.87 31.00 -3.08
N ALA A 185 -8.09 29.93 -2.99
CA ALA A 185 -7.25 29.45 -4.07
C ALA A 185 -7.43 27.96 -4.28
N VAL A 186 -7.31 27.52 -5.53
CA VAL A 186 -7.22 26.11 -5.90
C VAL A 186 -5.91 25.90 -6.64
N VAL A 187 -5.08 25.03 -6.09
CA VAL A 187 -3.75 24.73 -6.63
C VAL A 187 -3.67 23.27 -7.02
N LEU A 188 -3.43 23.01 -8.30
CA LEU A 188 -3.09 21.69 -8.85
C LEU A 188 -1.57 21.57 -8.93
N GLY A 189 -1.00 20.51 -8.37
CA GLY A 189 0.44 20.30 -8.36
C GLY A 189 0.85 18.85 -8.15
N PRO A 190 2.15 18.55 -8.03
CA PRO A 190 2.68 17.20 -7.86
C PRO A 190 2.21 16.58 -6.54
N ALA A 191 1.66 15.36 -6.62
CA ALA A 191 1.12 14.66 -5.46
C ALA A 191 2.19 14.38 -4.38
N ASP A 192 3.43 14.14 -4.79
CA ASP A 192 4.53 13.83 -3.86
C ASP A 192 4.81 15.01 -2.89
N ALA A 193 4.68 16.24 -3.35
CA ALA A 193 4.85 17.43 -2.51
C ALA A 193 3.58 17.77 -1.72
N LEU A 194 2.41 17.74 -2.37
CA LEU A 194 1.18 18.24 -1.78
C LEU A 194 0.54 17.25 -0.81
N VAL A 195 0.51 15.97 -1.15
CA VAL A 195 -0.22 14.95 -0.36
C VAL A 195 0.61 13.73 0.04
N GLY A 196 1.71 13.47 -0.66
CA GLY A 196 2.58 12.31 -0.40
C GLY A 196 3.27 12.36 0.98
N PRO A 197 3.85 11.24 1.44
CA PRO A 197 4.67 11.26 2.63
C PRO A 197 5.95 12.06 2.38
N LEU A 198 6.36 12.87 3.35
CA LEU A 198 7.61 13.62 3.33
C LEU A 198 8.57 13.10 4.41
N PRO A 199 9.89 13.30 4.30
CA PRO A 199 10.79 13.00 5.40
C PRO A 199 10.37 13.76 6.66
N PRO A 200 10.16 13.09 7.81
CA PRO A 200 9.69 13.73 9.02
C PRO A 200 10.61 14.89 9.47
N LEU A 201 10.00 15.99 9.88
CA LEU A 201 10.69 17.20 10.35
C LEU A 201 11.63 17.85 9.32
N SER A 202 11.56 17.45 8.06
CA SER A 202 12.27 18.13 6.97
C SER A 202 11.73 19.55 6.76
N GLU A 203 12.45 20.35 5.98
CA GLU A 203 12.00 21.70 5.60
C GLU A 203 10.66 21.64 4.86
N ALA A 204 10.50 20.72 3.90
CA ALA A 204 9.25 20.51 3.19
C ALA A 204 8.10 20.11 4.13
N ASP A 205 8.35 19.22 5.12
CA ASP A 205 7.33 18.82 6.07
C ASP A 205 6.91 20.00 6.99
N ARG A 206 7.87 20.82 7.44
CA ARG A 206 7.57 22.03 8.23
C ARG A 206 6.79 23.04 7.44
N LEU A 207 7.20 23.32 6.20
CA LEU A 207 6.51 24.26 5.32
C LEU A 207 5.08 23.78 5.00
N ARG A 208 4.90 22.47 4.72
CA ARG A 208 3.57 21.91 4.47
C ARG A 208 2.65 22.03 5.70
N ARG A 209 3.18 21.84 6.90
CA ARG A 209 2.41 21.98 8.14
C ARG A 209 2.07 23.42 8.47
N SER A 210 2.87 24.40 8.06
CA SER A 210 2.54 25.81 8.28
C SER A 210 1.19 26.22 7.66
N PHE A 211 0.78 25.59 6.56
CA PHE A 211 -0.55 25.81 5.96
C PHE A 211 -1.70 25.26 6.83
N LEU A 212 -1.45 24.25 7.65
CA LEU A 212 -2.41 23.74 8.64
C LEU A 212 -2.47 24.66 9.84
N ASP A 213 -1.32 25.12 10.36
CA ASP A 213 -1.22 26.00 11.52
C ASP A 213 -1.90 27.35 11.26
N GLN A 214 -1.76 27.85 10.04
CA GLN A 214 -2.41 29.09 9.60
C GLN A 214 -3.90 28.89 9.27
N ASP A 215 -4.42 27.65 9.31
CA ASP A 215 -5.77 27.29 8.86
C ASP A 215 -6.08 27.71 7.41
N LEU A 216 -5.04 27.71 6.55
CA LEU A 216 -5.17 28.05 5.13
C LEU A 216 -5.66 26.85 4.30
N LEU A 217 -5.12 25.67 4.57
CA LEU A 217 -5.46 24.46 3.81
C LEU A 217 -6.81 23.89 4.28
N LYS A 218 -7.81 23.93 3.39
CA LYS A 218 -9.17 23.45 3.66
C LYS A 218 -9.41 22.05 3.12
N ALA A 219 -8.87 21.72 1.94
CA ALA A 219 -8.95 20.37 1.40
C ALA A 219 -7.64 19.97 0.72
N ALA A 220 -7.25 18.69 0.92
CA ALA A 220 -6.14 18.05 0.23
C ALA A 220 -6.68 16.81 -0.49
N ILE A 221 -6.53 16.78 -1.82
CA ILE A 221 -7.20 15.84 -2.70
C ILE A 221 -6.15 15.14 -3.56
N SER A 222 -5.99 13.82 -3.41
CA SER A 222 -5.21 13.00 -4.33
C SER A 222 -6.04 12.71 -5.58
N LEU A 223 -5.51 12.99 -6.75
CA LEU A 223 -6.20 12.75 -8.01
C LEU A 223 -5.88 11.36 -8.59
N PRO A 224 -6.77 10.82 -9.42
CA PRO A 224 -6.49 9.61 -10.19
C PRO A 224 -5.46 9.86 -11.29
N ASP A 225 -4.91 8.78 -11.84
CA ASP A 225 -4.09 8.86 -13.05
C ASP A 225 -4.88 9.45 -14.21
N GLY A 226 -4.19 10.16 -15.12
CA GLY A 226 -4.82 10.77 -16.29
C GLY A 226 -5.26 12.24 -16.09
N ALA A 227 -4.94 12.85 -14.96
CA ALA A 227 -5.13 14.29 -14.73
C ALA A 227 -4.48 15.14 -15.84
N TYR A 228 -3.32 14.70 -16.33
CA TYR A 228 -2.66 15.20 -17.53
C TYR A 228 -2.60 14.09 -18.58
N PRO A 229 -3.47 14.09 -19.59
CA PRO A 229 -3.59 12.99 -20.56
C PRO A 229 -2.30 12.66 -21.32
N TYR A 230 -1.42 13.64 -21.46
CA TYR A 230 -0.16 13.49 -22.20
C TYR A 230 1.07 13.32 -21.32
N ARG A 231 0.88 13.08 -20.01
CA ARG A 231 1.93 12.83 -19.02
C ARG A 231 1.64 11.59 -18.20
N PRO A 232 1.72 10.40 -18.82
CA PRO A 232 1.47 9.15 -18.09
C PRO A 232 2.44 9.01 -16.92
N GLY A 233 1.91 8.63 -15.75
CA GLY A 233 2.69 8.48 -14.53
C GLY A 233 2.94 9.77 -13.73
N TYR A 234 2.52 10.93 -14.22
CA TYR A 234 2.56 12.16 -13.42
C TYR A 234 1.37 12.20 -12.46
N ARG A 235 1.63 11.85 -11.20
CA ARG A 235 0.62 11.91 -10.14
C ARG A 235 0.47 13.30 -9.61
N THR A 236 -0.78 13.75 -9.55
CA THR A 236 -1.13 15.10 -9.13
C THR A 236 -2.09 15.10 -7.95
N ALA A 237 -2.13 16.22 -7.28
CA ALA A 237 -3.04 16.50 -6.20
C ALA A 237 -3.57 17.94 -6.29
N VAL A 238 -4.71 18.17 -5.67
CA VAL A 238 -5.32 19.50 -5.57
C VAL A 238 -5.36 19.93 -4.11
N TRP A 239 -4.95 21.16 -3.86
CA TRP A 239 -5.21 21.86 -2.63
C TRP A 239 -6.29 22.91 -2.82
N VAL A 240 -7.26 22.92 -1.93
CA VAL A 240 -8.21 24.03 -1.77
C VAL A 240 -7.79 24.83 -0.55
N LEU A 241 -7.43 26.06 -0.78
CA LEU A 241 -6.95 27.00 0.23
C LEU A 241 -7.96 28.13 0.41
N ALA A 242 -8.13 28.59 1.63
CA ALA A 242 -8.98 29.74 1.89
C ALA A 242 -8.47 30.47 3.14
N ARG A 243 -8.38 31.80 3.06
CA ARG A 243 -8.04 32.63 4.21
C ARG A 243 -9.30 33.04 4.94
N THR A 244 -9.58 32.36 6.05
CA THR A 244 -10.74 32.66 6.89
C THR A 244 -10.40 33.68 7.97
N PRO A 245 -11.38 34.54 8.40
CA PRO A 245 -11.18 35.43 9.56
C PRO A 245 -10.77 34.60 10.78
N GLU A 246 -9.90 35.15 11.62
CA GLU A 246 -9.35 34.47 12.80
C GLU A 246 -10.44 33.92 13.74
N ALA A 247 -11.50 34.66 13.96
CA ALA A 247 -12.64 34.23 14.79
C ALA A 247 -13.41 33.02 14.16
N GLN A 248 -13.21 32.73 12.87
CA GLN A 248 -13.85 31.66 12.14
C GLN A 248 -12.91 30.46 11.85
N ARG A 249 -11.65 30.53 12.25
CA ARG A 249 -10.70 29.42 12.11
C ARG A 249 -11.19 28.22 12.89
N ARG A 250 -11.17 27.04 12.29
CA ARG A 250 -11.70 25.81 12.86
C ARG A 250 -10.66 24.72 13.02
N GLY A 251 -9.53 24.83 12.34
CA GLY A 251 -8.46 23.85 12.39
C GLY A 251 -8.91 22.45 11.94
N VAL A 252 -9.77 22.36 10.94
CA VAL A 252 -10.22 21.10 10.32
C VAL A 252 -9.92 21.10 8.84
N ILE A 253 -9.63 19.93 8.29
CA ILE A 253 -9.27 19.72 6.89
C ILE A 253 -10.07 18.56 6.31
N LEU A 254 -10.50 18.69 5.05
CA LEU A 254 -11.05 17.60 4.26
C LEU A 254 -9.91 16.89 3.51
N LEU A 255 -9.72 15.63 3.78
CA LEU A 255 -8.79 14.77 3.04
C LEU A 255 -9.58 13.88 2.09
N VAL A 256 -9.17 13.84 0.82
CA VAL A 256 -9.82 13.04 -0.23
C VAL A 256 -8.77 12.22 -0.97
N ASP A 257 -9.08 10.96 -1.22
CA ASP A 257 -8.25 10.09 -2.05
C ASP A 257 -9.07 9.52 -3.22
N LEU A 258 -8.77 10.01 -4.41
CA LEU A 258 -9.33 9.54 -5.67
C LEU A 258 -8.33 8.70 -6.49
N SER A 259 -7.13 8.43 -5.99
CA SER A 259 -6.04 7.78 -6.74
C SER A 259 -6.43 6.40 -7.31
N GLY A 260 -7.34 5.68 -6.63
CA GLY A 260 -7.86 4.38 -7.07
C GLY A 260 -9.18 4.45 -7.86
N ARG A 261 -9.63 5.63 -8.30
CA ARG A 261 -10.90 5.82 -9.00
C ARG A 261 -10.70 6.32 -10.43
N PRO A 262 -11.70 6.12 -11.31
CA PRO A 262 -11.63 6.73 -12.64
C PRO A 262 -11.80 8.25 -12.56
N LEU A 263 -11.12 8.97 -13.46
CA LEU A 263 -11.33 10.41 -13.68
C LEU A 263 -12.58 10.59 -14.53
N ASP A 264 -13.74 10.51 -13.92
CA ASP A 264 -15.03 10.67 -14.58
C ASP A 264 -15.87 11.80 -13.96
N LYS A 265 -16.90 12.21 -14.69
CA LYS A 265 -17.78 13.30 -14.26
C LYS A 265 -18.45 13.02 -12.92
N ARG A 266 -18.90 11.79 -12.67
CA ARG A 266 -19.59 11.40 -11.45
C ARG A 266 -18.70 11.53 -10.20
N THR A 267 -17.45 11.10 -10.33
CA THR A 267 -16.45 11.19 -9.26
C THR A 267 -16.13 12.65 -8.95
N LEU A 268 -15.93 13.47 -10.00
CA LEU A 268 -15.62 14.89 -9.86
C LEU A 268 -16.82 15.71 -9.33
N ASP A 269 -18.03 15.42 -9.79
CA ASP A 269 -19.24 16.08 -9.29
C ASP A 269 -19.44 15.80 -7.79
N ALA A 270 -19.23 14.55 -7.36
CA ALA A 270 -19.32 14.20 -5.95
C ALA A 270 -18.24 14.90 -5.10
N LEU A 271 -17.01 15.03 -5.62
CA LEU A 271 -15.94 15.78 -4.97
C LEU A 271 -16.32 17.26 -4.79
N VAL A 272 -16.79 17.90 -5.86
CA VAL A 272 -17.19 19.32 -5.83
C VAL A 272 -18.33 19.53 -4.82
N GLU A 273 -19.34 18.66 -4.84
CA GLU A 273 -20.45 18.70 -3.87
C GLU A 273 -19.95 18.61 -2.42
N ASP A 274 -19.02 17.68 -2.12
CA ASP A 274 -18.44 17.53 -0.78
C ASP A 274 -17.69 18.81 -0.32
N VAL A 275 -16.92 19.43 -1.22
CA VAL A 275 -16.18 20.67 -0.92
C VAL A 275 -17.14 21.85 -0.78
N ASP A 276 -18.18 21.96 -1.59
CA ASP A 276 -19.18 23.03 -1.52
C ASP A 276 -20.00 22.96 -0.24
N ILE A 277 -20.42 21.78 0.19
CA ILE A 277 -21.08 21.58 1.49
C ILE A 277 -20.14 22.01 2.62
N PHE A 278 -18.86 21.60 2.58
CA PHE A 278 -17.87 21.97 3.58
C PHE A 278 -17.59 23.47 3.60
N ARG A 279 -17.55 24.13 2.43
CA ARG A 279 -17.44 25.59 2.29
C ARG A 279 -18.67 26.30 2.84
N ALA A 280 -19.87 25.87 2.46
CA ALA A 280 -21.14 26.44 2.90
C ALA A 280 -21.33 26.32 4.43
N ALA A 281 -20.78 25.27 5.05
CA ALA A 281 -20.72 25.13 6.50
C ALA A 281 -19.68 26.05 7.17
N GLY A 282 -19.00 26.92 6.42
CA GLY A 282 -17.95 27.79 6.93
C GLY A 282 -16.70 27.01 7.35
N TRP A 283 -16.34 26.00 6.57
CA TRP A 283 -15.21 25.09 6.79
C TRP A 283 -15.26 24.39 8.16
N ARG A 284 -16.43 23.85 8.50
CA ARG A 284 -16.69 23.11 9.74
C ARG A 284 -17.08 21.67 9.44
N ALA A 285 -16.71 20.77 10.34
CA ALA A 285 -17.28 19.43 10.32
C ALA A 285 -18.78 19.53 10.68
N ASP A 286 -19.65 19.20 9.74
CA ASP A 286 -21.08 19.03 9.99
C ASP A 286 -21.36 17.52 10.21
N PRO A 287 -21.93 17.10 11.35
CA PRO A 287 -22.29 15.70 11.58
C PRO A 287 -23.24 15.11 10.55
N ARG A 288 -23.94 15.96 9.80
CA ARG A 288 -24.88 15.54 8.73
C ARG A 288 -24.19 15.32 7.39
N HIS A 289 -22.96 15.79 7.24
CA HIS A 289 -22.16 15.66 6.03
C HIS A 289 -21.11 14.56 6.19
N ALA A 290 -21.34 13.46 5.49
CA ALA A 290 -20.36 12.39 5.33
C ALA A 290 -19.78 12.47 3.91
N PRO A 291 -18.55 12.99 3.72
CA PRO A 291 -17.94 13.08 2.39
C PRO A 291 -17.86 11.71 1.73
N ARG A 292 -18.19 11.63 0.44
CA ARG A 292 -18.29 10.35 -0.30
C ARG A 292 -16.93 9.72 -0.55
N HIS A 293 -15.90 10.53 -0.72
CA HIS A 293 -14.55 10.07 -1.09
C HIS A 293 -13.47 10.56 -0.12
N GLY A 294 -13.85 11.12 1.01
CA GLY A 294 -12.92 11.73 1.93
C GLY A 294 -13.37 11.68 3.38
N VAL A 295 -12.58 12.33 4.21
CA VAL A 295 -12.85 12.48 5.64
C VAL A 295 -12.50 13.89 6.09
N ILE A 296 -13.31 14.47 6.98
CA ILE A 296 -13.02 15.74 7.64
C ILE A 296 -12.38 15.40 8.99
N ILE A 297 -11.15 15.85 9.20
CA ILE A 297 -10.41 15.60 10.44
C ILE A 297 -9.88 16.90 11.04
N PRO A 298 -9.62 16.94 12.37
CA PRO A 298 -8.86 18.04 12.97
C PRO A 298 -7.44 18.08 12.38
N ALA A 299 -6.98 19.27 11.98
CA ALA A 299 -5.62 19.48 11.42
C ALA A 299 -4.52 18.99 12.39
N LYS A 300 -4.75 19.14 13.70
CA LYS A 300 -3.85 18.64 14.75
C LYS A 300 -3.53 17.15 14.65
N VAL A 301 -4.40 16.34 14.02
CA VAL A 301 -4.12 14.90 13.81
C VAL A 301 -2.96 14.70 12.86
N LEU A 302 -2.85 15.57 11.84
CA LEU A 302 -1.71 15.57 10.91
C LEU A 302 -0.48 16.19 11.54
N ASP A 303 -0.66 17.27 12.30
CA ASP A 303 0.42 17.98 12.96
C ASP A 303 1.16 17.11 14.01
N ASN A 304 0.43 16.27 14.73
CA ASN A 304 1.01 15.31 15.67
C ASN A 304 1.78 14.13 15.00
N ARG A 305 1.81 14.06 13.67
CA ARG A 305 2.47 12.98 12.91
C ARG A 305 3.36 13.54 11.80
N PRO A 306 4.59 14.00 12.15
CA PRO A 306 5.52 14.52 11.16
C PRO A 306 5.76 13.57 10.00
N GLY A 307 5.82 14.11 8.78
CA GLY A 307 6.08 13.36 7.55
C GLY A 307 4.90 12.55 7.03
N THR A 308 3.74 12.54 7.70
CA THR A 308 2.59 11.76 7.24
C THR A 308 2.00 12.30 5.94
N ALA A 309 1.43 11.42 5.11
CA ALA A 309 0.70 11.82 3.92
C ALA A 309 -0.58 12.60 4.28
N PHE A 310 -0.91 13.64 3.48
CA PHE A 310 -2.19 14.37 3.55
C PHE A 310 -3.25 13.66 2.72
N ALA A 311 -3.46 12.41 3.01
CA ALA A 311 -4.49 11.56 2.39
C ALA A 311 -5.32 10.90 3.49
N PRO A 312 -6.58 10.53 3.23
CA PRO A 312 -7.33 9.72 4.17
C PRO A 312 -6.49 8.46 4.43
N GLN A 313 -5.89 8.36 5.59
CA GLN A 313 -5.36 7.09 6.02
C GLN A 313 -6.57 6.16 6.06
N HIS A 314 -6.50 5.04 5.38
CA HIS A 314 -7.57 4.12 4.98
C HIS A 314 -8.71 3.84 5.98
N ARG A 315 -8.94 4.69 6.99
CA ARG A 315 -10.08 4.59 7.92
C ARG A 315 -10.48 5.95 8.45
N PRO A 316 -11.77 6.35 8.32
CA PRO A 316 -12.35 7.47 9.05
C PRO A 316 -12.05 7.35 10.54
N TYR A 317 -12.03 8.45 11.28
CA TYR A 317 -11.81 8.46 12.74
C TYR A 317 -12.78 7.49 13.47
N GLU A 318 -14.00 7.35 12.99
CA GLU A 318 -14.99 6.36 13.46
C GLU A 318 -14.65 4.91 13.05
N SER A 319 -13.90 4.68 11.97
CA SER A 319 -13.47 3.34 11.55
C SER A 319 -12.16 2.88 12.19
N ARG A 320 -11.51 3.67 13.07
CA ARG A 320 -10.47 3.13 13.97
C ARG A 320 -10.99 1.99 14.82
N TYR A 321 -12.28 2.00 15.13
CA TYR A 321 -12.97 0.92 15.85
C TYR A 321 -13.56 -0.08 14.88
N THR A 322 -12.72 -0.66 14.00
CA THR A 322 -13.14 -1.83 13.25
C THR A 322 -13.48 -2.97 14.20
N ARG A 323 -14.25 -3.94 13.72
CA ARG A 323 -14.57 -5.14 14.49
C ARG A 323 -13.31 -5.77 15.12
N GLU A 324 -12.20 -5.82 14.38
CA GLU A 324 -10.92 -6.33 14.90
C GLU A 324 -10.36 -5.51 16.06
N VAL A 325 -10.50 -4.19 16.03
CA VAL A 325 -10.04 -3.29 17.11
C VAL A 325 -10.94 -3.40 18.32
N ILE A 326 -12.26 -3.45 18.10
CA ILE A 326 -13.24 -3.63 19.20
C ILE A 326 -13.06 -4.97 19.89
N GLU A 327 -12.79 -6.04 19.14
CA GLU A 327 -12.57 -7.39 19.67
C GLU A 327 -11.14 -7.58 20.24
N ARG A 328 -10.22 -6.63 20.05
CA ARG A 328 -8.81 -6.76 20.47
C ARG A 328 -8.62 -7.03 21.97
N PRO A 329 -9.26 -6.29 22.91
CA PRO A 329 -9.14 -6.57 24.33
C PRO A 329 -9.62 -7.98 24.70
N GLU A 330 -10.72 -8.43 24.10
CA GLU A 330 -11.24 -9.77 24.30
C GLU A 330 -10.32 -10.85 23.73
N ARG A 331 -9.70 -10.59 22.57
CA ARG A 331 -8.67 -11.48 22.00
C ARG A 331 -7.44 -11.57 22.89
N ILE A 332 -6.97 -10.46 23.45
CA ILE A 332 -5.87 -10.43 24.41
C ILE A 332 -6.24 -11.30 25.63
N SER A 333 -7.41 -11.10 26.23
CA SER A 333 -7.88 -11.89 27.37
C SER A 333 -7.97 -13.38 27.06
N ARG A 334 -8.47 -13.75 25.88
CA ARG A 334 -8.50 -15.16 25.42
C ARG A 334 -7.10 -15.75 25.27
N LEU A 335 -6.15 -15.00 24.75
CA LEU A 335 -4.75 -15.45 24.63
C LEU A 335 -4.09 -15.59 26.01
N GLU A 336 -4.36 -14.70 26.95
CA GLU A 336 -3.87 -14.81 28.32
C GLU A 336 -4.43 -16.04 29.04
N ILE A 337 -5.73 -16.33 28.88
CA ILE A 337 -6.35 -17.56 29.41
C ILE A 337 -5.66 -18.78 28.80
N ARG A 338 -5.51 -18.80 27.47
CA ARG A 338 -4.83 -19.89 26.76
C ARG A 338 -3.39 -20.08 27.22
N LEU A 339 -2.66 -19.01 27.48
CA LEU A 339 -1.28 -19.06 28.00
C LEU A 339 -1.26 -19.68 29.42
N ARG A 340 -2.20 -19.30 30.27
CA ARG A 340 -2.37 -19.87 31.62
C ARG A 340 -2.67 -21.38 31.57
N ASP A 341 -3.56 -21.78 30.65
CA ASP A 341 -3.92 -23.20 30.48
C ASP A 341 -2.72 -24.02 30.01
N LEU A 342 -1.97 -23.51 29.02
CA LEU A 342 -0.74 -24.15 28.53
C LEU A 342 0.35 -24.21 29.62
N ALA A 343 0.47 -23.18 30.46
CA ALA A 343 1.38 -23.19 31.60
C ALA A 343 0.95 -24.20 32.68
N GLY A 344 -0.37 -24.32 32.91
CA GLY A 344 -0.94 -25.34 33.78
C GLY A 344 -0.64 -26.75 33.29
N GLN A 345 -0.87 -27.03 32.01
CA GLN A 345 -0.55 -28.31 31.37
C GLN A 345 0.96 -28.65 31.49
N ALA A 346 1.82 -27.63 31.24
CA ALA A 346 3.27 -27.84 31.39
C ALA A 346 3.69 -28.15 32.80
N ARG A 347 3.07 -27.50 33.81
CA ARG A 347 3.29 -27.78 35.23
C ARG A 347 2.80 -29.19 35.60
N GLN A 348 1.60 -29.56 35.18
CA GLN A 348 1.04 -30.88 35.40
C GLN A 348 1.91 -31.98 34.78
N ASP A 349 2.40 -31.82 33.54
CA ASP A 349 3.32 -32.78 32.90
C ASP A 349 4.64 -32.92 33.70
N LEU A 350 5.10 -31.85 34.35
CA LEU A 350 6.27 -31.88 35.22
C LEU A 350 6.00 -32.59 36.55
N GLU A 351 4.81 -32.42 37.16
CA GLU A 351 4.42 -33.01 38.42
C GLU A 351 4.12 -34.52 38.29
N GLU A 352 3.41 -34.90 37.22
CA GLU A 352 3.09 -36.32 36.96
C GLU A 352 4.32 -37.13 36.54
N ARG A 353 5.33 -36.49 35.98
CA ARG A 353 6.56 -37.10 35.47
C ARG A 353 7.77 -36.26 35.86
N PRO A 354 8.07 -36.12 37.16
CA PRO A 354 8.99 -35.10 37.66
C PRO A 354 10.41 -35.25 37.15
N GLU A 355 10.78 -36.42 36.63
CA GLU A 355 12.15 -36.66 36.23
C GLU A 355 12.27 -37.24 34.85
N LEU A 356 12.79 -36.45 33.93
CA LEU A 356 13.58 -36.92 32.81
C LEU A 356 14.89 -37.55 33.38
N ARG A 357 14.77 -38.39 34.40
CA ARG A 357 15.87 -39.24 34.78
C ARG A 357 15.97 -40.37 33.76
N ALA A 358 16.44 -40.01 32.56
CA ALA A 358 17.26 -40.94 31.88
C ALA A 358 18.45 -41.16 32.81
N HIS A 359 18.54 -42.30 33.46
CA HIS A 359 19.78 -42.76 34.02
C HIS A 359 20.73 -43.00 32.84
N ALA A 360 21.18 -41.89 32.23
CA ALA A 360 22.13 -41.92 31.12
C ALA A 360 23.47 -42.33 31.74
N VAL A 361 23.79 -43.57 31.61
CA VAL A 361 25.09 -44.13 31.96
C VAL A 361 25.87 -44.39 30.68
N LEU A 362 27.18 -44.24 30.74
CA LEU A 362 28.05 -44.67 29.66
C LEU A 362 27.83 -46.17 29.45
N ARG A 363 27.62 -46.59 28.20
CA ARG A 363 27.53 -48.01 27.85
C ARG A 363 28.85 -48.67 28.16
N SER A 364 28.82 -49.80 28.84
CA SER A 364 30.03 -50.58 29.14
C SER A 364 30.71 -51.07 27.87
N ALA A 365 32.04 -51.16 27.87
CA ALA A 365 32.81 -51.61 26.73
C ALA A 365 32.44 -53.02 26.24
N ASP A 366 31.91 -53.84 27.15
CA ASP A 366 31.46 -55.20 26.82
C ASP A 366 30.10 -55.26 26.13
N GLN A 367 29.37 -54.13 26.13
CA GLN A 367 28.07 -54.01 25.45
C GLN A 367 28.25 -53.49 24.02
N SER A 368 28.54 -54.40 23.09
CA SER A 368 28.66 -54.04 21.66
C SER A 368 27.32 -53.58 21.08
N VAL A 369 27.32 -52.45 20.41
CA VAL A 369 26.16 -51.98 19.62
C VAL A 369 26.20 -52.63 18.26
N ARG A 370 25.12 -53.29 17.89
CA ARG A 370 24.95 -53.78 16.51
C ARG A 370 24.61 -52.58 15.64
N TRP A 371 25.29 -52.47 14.50
CA TRP A 371 25.03 -51.43 13.50
C TRP A 371 24.31 -52.02 12.28
N THR A 372 23.42 -51.26 11.70
CA THR A 372 22.69 -51.62 10.49
C THR A 372 22.59 -50.39 9.54
N THR A 373 22.21 -50.67 8.31
CA THR A 373 21.92 -49.60 7.33
C THR A 373 20.43 -49.57 7.03
N ILE A 374 19.92 -48.42 6.60
CA ILE A 374 18.53 -48.32 6.15
C ILE A 374 18.28 -49.30 4.98
N ARG A 375 19.24 -49.50 4.07
CA ARG A 375 19.18 -50.49 3.01
C ARG A 375 18.86 -51.90 3.58
N ARG A 376 19.61 -52.33 4.58
CA ARG A 376 19.42 -53.67 5.19
C ARG A 376 18.07 -53.76 5.87
N MET A 377 17.58 -52.70 6.55
CA MET A 377 16.24 -52.72 7.14
C MET A 377 15.12 -52.80 6.10
N LEU A 378 15.33 -52.23 4.90
CA LEU A 378 14.40 -52.42 3.77
C LEU A 378 14.43 -53.85 3.20
N GLU A 379 15.63 -54.43 3.07
CA GLU A 379 15.83 -55.80 2.61
C GLU A 379 15.23 -56.82 3.60
N GLU A 380 15.42 -56.60 4.90
CA GLU A 380 14.83 -57.38 6.00
C GLU A 380 13.33 -57.12 6.18
N ARG A 381 12.71 -56.26 5.34
CA ARG A 381 11.29 -55.87 5.38
C ARG A 381 10.83 -55.28 6.72
N ARG A 382 11.74 -54.70 7.49
CA ARG A 382 11.42 -53.96 8.73
C ARG A 382 10.91 -52.57 8.45
N LEU A 383 11.29 -52.02 7.30
CA LEU A 383 10.84 -50.74 6.77
C LEU A 383 10.28 -50.95 5.36
N CYS A 384 9.37 -50.05 4.96
CA CYS A 384 8.94 -49.88 3.59
C CYS A 384 9.20 -48.41 3.18
N ARG A 385 9.80 -48.20 2.01
CA ARG A 385 10.00 -46.85 1.49
C ARG A 385 8.93 -46.53 0.46
N LEU A 386 8.25 -45.37 0.65
CA LEU A 386 7.29 -44.84 -0.32
C LEU A 386 7.83 -43.48 -0.82
N PRO A 387 7.80 -43.24 -2.13
CA PRO A 387 8.26 -41.98 -2.68
C PRO A 387 7.27 -40.86 -2.36
N GLY A 388 7.76 -39.63 -2.28
CA GLY A 388 6.90 -38.46 -2.31
C GLY A 388 6.40 -38.14 -3.71
N HIS A 389 5.33 -37.40 -3.81
CA HIS A 389 4.65 -37.04 -5.05
C HIS A 389 5.07 -35.63 -5.52
N ARG A 390 5.20 -35.42 -6.82
CA ARG A 390 5.43 -34.11 -7.40
C ARG A 390 4.10 -33.37 -7.43
N ILE A 391 3.87 -32.52 -6.44
CA ILE A 391 2.66 -31.70 -6.31
C ILE A 391 3.01 -30.31 -6.81
N GLU A 392 2.17 -29.75 -7.68
CA GLU A 392 2.31 -28.39 -8.18
C GLU A 392 1.95 -27.38 -7.09
N ALA A 393 2.69 -26.27 -7.03
CA ALA A 393 2.51 -25.26 -5.99
C ALA A 393 1.10 -24.66 -6.01
N ASP A 394 0.52 -24.50 -7.19
CA ASP A 394 -0.82 -23.93 -7.40
C ASP A 394 -1.96 -24.85 -6.89
N HIS A 395 -1.67 -26.13 -6.67
CA HIS A 395 -2.63 -27.08 -6.11
C HIS A 395 -2.59 -27.16 -4.58
N VAL A 396 -1.69 -26.41 -3.95
CA VAL A 396 -1.52 -26.39 -2.50
C VAL A 396 -2.09 -25.09 -1.94
N THR A 397 -3.09 -25.19 -1.08
CA THR A 397 -3.80 -24.05 -0.47
C THR A 397 -3.89 -24.23 1.04
N PRO A 398 -4.13 -23.19 1.83
CA PRO A 398 -4.37 -23.34 3.27
C PRO A 398 -5.70 -24.05 3.60
N GLU A 399 -6.66 -24.04 2.66
CA GLU A 399 -8.07 -24.44 2.87
C GLU A 399 -8.41 -25.84 2.33
N GLY A 400 -7.41 -26.61 1.85
CA GLY A 400 -7.62 -27.94 1.31
C GLY A 400 -8.03 -28.98 2.37
N ASP A 401 -8.43 -30.18 1.92
CA ASP A 401 -8.89 -31.26 2.81
C ASP A 401 -7.73 -32.01 3.49
N TYR A 402 -6.65 -32.29 2.76
CA TYR A 402 -5.55 -33.13 3.23
C TYR A 402 -4.26 -32.31 3.43
N PRO A 403 -3.57 -32.49 4.58
CA PRO A 403 -2.26 -31.85 4.79
C PRO A 403 -1.22 -32.33 3.77
N VAL A 404 -0.40 -31.40 3.30
CA VAL A 404 0.76 -31.68 2.44
C VAL A 404 2.04 -31.47 3.23
N LEU A 405 2.89 -32.48 3.31
CA LEU A 405 4.20 -32.42 3.95
C LEU A 405 5.29 -32.22 2.89
N THR A 406 5.84 -31.03 2.85
CA THR A 406 6.99 -30.68 2.01
C THR A 406 8.29 -30.74 2.85
N PRO A 407 9.46 -30.56 2.24
CA PRO A 407 10.71 -30.46 3.00
C PRO A 407 10.69 -29.42 4.13
N GLU A 408 9.94 -28.34 3.99
CA GLU A 408 9.87 -27.27 4.98
C GLU A 408 9.17 -27.72 6.27
N GLU A 409 8.05 -28.45 6.16
CA GLU A 409 7.38 -29.06 7.31
C GLU A 409 8.25 -30.14 7.97
N VAL A 410 8.96 -30.92 7.16
CA VAL A 410 9.87 -31.98 7.66
C VAL A 410 11.07 -31.38 8.40
N LEU A 411 11.56 -30.23 7.98
CA LEU A 411 12.64 -29.46 8.63
C LEU A 411 12.15 -28.64 9.84
N GLY A 412 10.82 -28.46 9.97
CA GLY A 412 10.21 -27.64 11.01
C GLY A 412 10.32 -26.13 10.78
N THR A 413 10.64 -25.71 9.54
CA THR A 413 10.65 -24.29 9.12
C THR A 413 9.26 -23.77 8.76
N ALA A 414 8.32 -24.67 8.47
CA ALA A 414 6.90 -24.39 8.32
C ALA A 414 6.08 -25.30 9.28
N PRO A 415 4.92 -24.85 9.76
CA PRO A 415 4.06 -25.67 10.62
C PRO A 415 3.40 -26.79 9.79
N ALA A 416 3.41 -28.00 10.31
CA ALA A 416 2.68 -29.13 9.71
C ALA A 416 1.18 -28.81 9.66
N GLY A 417 0.55 -29.07 8.51
CA GLY A 417 -0.88 -28.79 8.29
C GLY A 417 -1.21 -27.38 7.79
N GLY A 418 -0.22 -26.49 7.69
CA GLY A 418 -0.41 -25.15 7.10
C GLY A 418 -0.62 -25.17 5.59
N ARG A 419 -0.16 -26.21 4.92
CA ARG A 419 -0.33 -26.48 3.48
C ARG A 419 -1.25 -27.66 3.29
N ARG A 420 -2.24 -27.52 2.45
CA ARG A 420 -3.27 -28.54 2.24
C ARG A 420 -3.58 -28.67 0.74
N ILE A 421 -4.17 -29.79 0.36
CA ILE A 421 -4.63 -30.05 -1.00
C ILE A 421 -6.10 -30.44 -0.98
N ASP A 422 -6.85 -29.92 -1.94
CA ASP A 422 -8.26 -30.25 -2.13
C ASP A 422 -8.42 -31.70 -2.55
N ARG A 423 -9.47 -32.37 -2.06
CA ARG A 423 -9.76 -33.78 -2.34
C ARG A 423 -9.99 -34.05 -3.81
N LEU A 424 -10.69 -33.15 -4.52
CA LEU A 424 -11.01 -33.35 -5.92
C LEU A 424 -9.76 -33.17 -6.79
N VAL A 425 -8.91 -32.20 -6.47
CA VAL A 425 -7.62 -32.00 -7.12
C VAL A 425 -6.73 -33.21 -6.91
N LEU A 426 -6.66 -33.72 -5.68
CA LEU A 426 -5.87 -34.91 -5.35
C LEU A 426 -6.31 -36.13 -6.15
N LEU A 427 -7.63 -36.39 -6.21
CA LEU A 427 -8.17 -37.55 -6.93
C LEU A 427 -8.00 -37.43 -8.44
N ARG A 428 -8.10 -36.23 -9.00
CA ARG A 428 -8.03 -36.00 -10.44
C ARG A 428 -6.59 -36.01 -10.97
N GLU A 429 -5.70 -35.28 -10.30
CA GLU A 429 -4.33 -35.05 -10.78
C GLU A 429 -3.32 -36.03 -10.17
N TYR A 430 -3.60 -36.53 -8.96
CA TYR A 430 -2.67 -37.33 -8.16
C TYR A 430 -3.32 -38.63 -7.65
N GLY A 431 -4.16 -39.28 -8.45
CA GLY A 431 -4.93 -40.48 -8.06
C GLY A 431 -4.12 -41.68 -7.55
N HIS A 432 -2.80 -41.65 -7.74
CA HIS A 432 -1.87 -42.66 -7.19
C HIS A 432 -1.16 -42.19 -5.92
N ALA A 433 -1.47 -41.00 -5.42
CA ALA A 433 -0.84 -40.50 -4.21
C ALA A 433 -1.28 -41.31 -2.99
N GLY A 434 -0.30 -41.89 -2.32
CA GLY A 434 -0.53 -42.60 -1.08
C GLY A 434 -0.57 -41.68 0.11
N PHE A 435 -1.45 -41.97 1.07
CA PHE A 435 -1.50 -41.27 2.35
C PHE A 435 -0.51 -41.88 3.35
N THR A 436 0.00 -41.01 4.22
CA THR A 436 0.73 -41.44 5.41
C THR A 436 -0.17 -42.18 6.39
N ARG A 437 0.46 -42.96 7.26
CA ARG A 437 -0.18 -43.64 8.41
C ARG A 437 0.44 -43.16 9.70
N PRO A 438 -0.29 -43.21 10.81
CA PRO A 438 0.30 -42.92 12.13
C PRO A 438 1.58 -43.74 12.36
N GLY A 439 2.69 -43.04 12.69
CA GLY A 439 3.99 -43.65 12.89
C GLY A 439 4.88 -43.71 11.64
N ASP A 440 4.45 -43.19 10.50
CA ASP A 440 5.32 -43.03 9.34
C ASP A 440 6.41 -41.98 9.63
N VAL A 441 7.63 -42.24 9.19
CA VAL A 441 8.77 -41.32 9.30
C VAL A 441 9.01 -40.67 7.93
N ILE A 442 8.75 -39.38 7.84
CA ILE A 442 8.96 -38.60 6.63
C ILE A 442 10.39 -38.06 6.64
N VAL A 443 11.13 -38.30 5.56
CA VAL A 443 12.53 -37.91 5.45
C VAL A 443 12.78 -37.09 4.21
N THR A 444 13.53 -36.01 4.37
CA THR A 444 14.08 -35.23 3.25
C THR A 444 15.62 -35.21 3.30
N MET A 445 16.23 -35.16 2.12
CA MET A 445 17.68 -35.04 1.96
C MET A 445 18.08 -33.66 1.40
N SER A 446 17.11 -32.90 0.92
CA SER A 446 17.31 -31.60 0.26
C SER A 446 16.23 -30.61 0.69
N PRO A 447 16.56 -29.33 0.93
CA PRO A 447 17.91 -28.72 0.86
C PRO A 447 18.84 -29.18 1.98
N GLU A 448 18.28 -29.63 3.09
CA GLU A 448 18.96 -30.19 4.24
C GLU A 448 18.35 -31.52 4.66
N PHE A 449 19.11 -32.29 5.47
CA PHE A 449 18.57 -33.51 6.04
C PHE A 449 17.54 -33.19 7.13
N GLY A 450 16.33 -33.73 6.98
CA GLY A 450 15.27 -33.69 7.98
C GLY A 450 14.58 -35.05 8.12
N ALA A 451 14.06 -35.30 9.32
CA ALA A 451 13.22 -36.46 9.60
C ALA A 451 12.09 -36.03 10.56
N TYR A 452 10.87 -36.35 10.19
CA TYR A 452 9.64 -35.99 10.92
C TYR A 452 8.80 -37.25 11.15
N VAL A 453 8.16 -37.39 12.30
CA VAL A 453 7.23 -38.47 12.57
C VAL A 453 5.81 -37.96 12.43
N ASP A 454 5.06 -38.55 11.51
CA ASP A 454 3.64 -38.28 11.39
C ASP A 454 2.86 -39.15 12.39
N GLU A 455 2.36 -38.50 13.43
CA GLU A 455 1.62 -39.17 14.51
C GLU A 455 0.14 -39.36 14.19
N GLU A 456 -0.42 -38.53 13.29
CA GLU A 456 -1.84 -38.50 12.93
C GLU A 456 -2.15 -39.29 11.66
N GLY A 457 -1.27 -39.24 10.69
CA GLY A 457 -1.47 -39.83 9.40
C GLY A 457 -2.32 -38.97 8.45
N LEU A 458 -2.75 -39.54 7.33
CA LEU A 458 -3.59 -38.91 6.30
C LEU A 458 -2.95 -37.69 5.61
N CYS A 459 -1.63 -37.56 5.68
CA CYS A 459 -0.90 -36.52 4.96
C CYS A 459 -0.47 -37.04 3.58
N VAL A 460 -0.31 -36.12 2.64
CA VAL A 460 0.33 -36.36 1.33
C VAL A 460 1.75 -35.83 1.38
N VAL A 461 2.73 -36.66 1.02
CA VAL A 461 4.15 -36.27 1.06
C VAL A 461 4.60 -35.77 -0.30
N ALA A 462 5.13 -34.55 -0.33
CA ALA A 462 5.65 -33.94 -1.57
C ALA A 462 7.12 -34.28 -1.80
N TYR A 463 7.49 -34.60 -3.04
CA TYR A 463 8.88 -34.73 -3.47
C TYR A 463 9.66 -33.40 -3.18
N PRO A 464 10.92 -33.45 -2.72
CA PRO A 464 11.84 -34.59 -2.63
C PRO A 464 11.77 -35.39 -1.30
N ALA A 465 10.83 -35.10 -0.42
CA ALA A 465 10.65 -35.94 0.76
C ALA A 465 10.12 -37.34 0.40
N CYS A 466 10.36 -38.32 1.25
CA CYS A 466 9.86 -39.67 1.13
C CYS A 466 9.43 -40.22 2.49
N VAL A 467 8.65 -41.27 2.46
CA VAL A 467 8.15 -41.96 3.67
C VAL A 467 8.96 -43.21 3.93
N LEU A 468 9.42 -43.37 5.17
CA LEU A 468 9.88 -44.63 5.72
C LEU A 468 8.79 -45.14 6.66
N ARG A 469 8.10 -46.19 6.27
CA ARG A 469 7.04 -46.84 7.02
C ARG A 469 7.56 -48.03 7.82
N PRO A 470 7.63 -47.97 9.15
CA PRO A 470 7.95 -49.12 9.99
C PRO A 470 6.89 -50.23 9.85
N ARG A 471 7.32 -51.47 9.91
CA ARG A 471 6.42 -52.63 9.92
C ARG A 471 6.36 -53.20 11.33
N PRO A 472 5.22 -53.09 12.00
CA PRO A 472 5.08 -53.54 13.39
C PRO A 472 5.16 -55.09 13.52
N GLU A 473 4.84 -55.81 12.41
CA GLU A 473 4.86 -57.28 12.36
C GLU A 473 6.27 -57.87 12.17
N ALA A 474 7.30 -57.03 11.99
CA ALA A 474 8.66 -57.52 11.80
C ALA A 474 9.20 -58.14 13.10
N ASP A 475 10.06 -59.16 12.98
CA ASP A 475 10.70 -59.81 14.13
C ASP A 475 11.41 -58.81 15.07
N ARG A 476 11.89 -57.72 14.53
CA ARG A 476 12.50 -56.60 15.24
C ARG A 476 11.85 -55.30 14.83
N PRO A 477 10.72 -54.92 15.43
CA PRO A 477 9.98 -53.72 15.04
C PRO A 477 10.80 -52.45 15.31
N VAL A 478 10.69 -51.50 14.39
CA VAL A 478 11.39 -50.21 14.49
C VAL A 478 10.44 -49.17 15.11
N ARG A 479 10.86 -48.49 16.14
CA ARG A 479 10.08 -47.42 16.77
C ARG A 479 10.24 -46.11 15.97
N PRO A 480 9.14 -45.46 15.53
CA PRO A 480 9.21 -44.31 14.62
C PRO A 480 10.04 -43.14 15.17
N ARG A 481 9.82 -42.73 16.43
CA ARG A 481 10.51 -41.59 17.05
C ARG A 481 12.01 -41.88 17.23
N VAL A 482 12.34 -43.11 17.57
CA VAL A 482 13.74 -43.56 17.69
C VAL A 482 14.40 -43.53 16.30
N LEU A 483 13.75 -44.07 15.28
CA LEU A 483 14.25 -44.02 13.90
C LEU A 483 14.51 -42.57 13.45
N ALA A 484 13.56 -41.69 13.63
CA ALA A 484 13.72 -40.28 13.26
C ALA A 484 14.88 -39.61 14.00
N ALA A 485 15.05 -39.88 15.28
CA ALA A 485 16.14 -39.34 16.08
C ALA A 485 17.51 -39.86 15.64
N LEU A 486 17.63 -41.18 15.38
CA LEU A 486 18.85 -41.82 14.92
C LEU A 486 19.25 -41.32 13.52
N LEU A 487 18.29 -41.15 12.61
CA LEU A 487 18.54 -40.62 11.28
C LEU A 487 19.08 -39.18 11.33
N ARG A 488 18.46 -38.32 12.15
CA ARG A 488 18.95 -36.94 12.36
C ARG A 488 20.36 -36.90 12.96
N ALA A 489 20.64 -37.76 13.95
CA ALA A 489 21.95 -37.85 14.57
C ALA A 489 23.02 -38.37 13.60
N ALA A 490 22.70 -39.42 12.83
CA ALA A 490 23.60 -39.96 11.81
C ALA A 490 23.96 -38.90 10.74
N ALA A 491 22.97 -38.16 10.22
CA ALA A 491 23.20 -37.10 9.27
C ALA A 491 24.06 -35.94 9.83
N ALA A 492 23.81 -35.55 11.12
CA ALA A 492 24.59 -34.50 11.78
C ALA A 492 26.04 -34.92 12.06
N GLY A 493 26.26 -36.20 12.38
CA GLY A 493 27.60 -36.78 12.64
C GLY A 493 28.51 -36.68 11.40
N HIS A 494 27.97 -36.88 10.22
CA HIS A 494 28.72 -36.78 8.95
C HIS A 494 29.15 -35.34 8.60
N ARG A 495 28.47 -34.32 9.12
CA ARG A 495 28.86 -32.90 8.94
C ARG A 495 30.05 -32.50 9.84
N ARG A 496 30.29 -33.17 10.96
CA ARG A 496 31.35 -32.81 11.93
C ARG A 496 32.71 -33.40 11.61
N THR A 497 32.76 -34.48 10.88
CA THR A 497 34.02 -35.06 10.43
C THR A 497 34.50 -34.33 9.18
N GLY A 498 35.18 -33.21 9.35
CA GLY A 498 35.80 -32.38 8.31
C GLY A 498 36.94 -33.03 7.55
N GLY A 499 36.97 -34.34 7.42
CA GLY A 499 37.95 -35.09 6.63
C GLY A 499 37.19 -35.90 5.57
N SER A 500 37.75 -35.95 4.41
CA SER A 500 37.57 -36.76 3.19
C SER A 500 36.49 -37.84 3.05
N VAL A 501 35.61 -38.05 4.04
CA VAL A 501 34.49 -39.00 3.96
C VAL A 501 33.28 -38.28 3.39
N ARG A 502 32.95 -38.55 2.12
CA ARG A 502 31.76 -38.02 1.44
C ARG A 502 30.52 -38.30 2.28
N ALA A 503 29.71 -37.26 2.55
CA ALA A 503 28.37 -37.45 3.10
C ALA A 503 27.60 -38.51 2.30
N PRO A 504 26.79 -39.37 2.96
CA PRO A 504 26.04 -40.39 2.27
C PRO A 504 25.15 -39.73 1.20
N ARG A 505 25.32 -40.13 -0.05
CA ARG A 505 24.58 -39.57 -1.17
C ARG A 505 23.14 -40.08 -1.21
N ARG A 506 22.84 -41.13 -0.47
CA ARG A 506 21.53 -41.81 -0.45
C ARG A 506 21.11 -42.11 0.97
N LEU A 507 19.82 -41.98 1.22
CA LEU A 507 19.19 -42.32 2.50
C LEU A 507 19.50 -43.75 2.95
N GLU A 508 19.54 -44.70 2.02
CA GLU A 508 19.77 -46.11 2.26
C GLU A 508 21.16 -46.43 2.83
N ASP A 509 22.12 -45.54 2.62
CA ASP A 509 23.51 -45.74 3.04
C ASP A 509 23.78 -45.22 4.46
N LEU A 510 22.78 -44.57 5.10
CA LEU A 510 22.89 -44.16 6.51
C LEU A 510 23.05 -45.36 7.43
N ILE A 511 24.04 -45.27 8.28
CA ILE A 511 24.37 -46.28 9.31
C ILE A 511 23.80 -45.82 10.63
N ILE A 512 22.98 -46.66 11.27
CA ILE A 512 22.37 -46.40 12.56
C ILE A 512 22.54 -47.60 13.49
N PRO A 513 22.48 -47.39 14.83
CA PRO A 513 22.49 -48.53 15.78
C PRO A 513 21.17 -49.32 15.67
N ASP A 514 21.29 -50.63 15.68
CA ASP A 514 20.17 -51.58 15.71
C ASP A 514 19.89 -51.95 17.18
N LEU A 515 18.98 -51.20 17.80
CA LEU A 515 18.67 -51.33 19.22
C LEU A 515 17.81 -52.56 19.48
N PRO A 516 18.01 -53.24 20.65
CA PRO A 516 17.07 -54.24 21.14
C PRO A 516 15.67 -53.64 21.36
N PRO A 517 14.58 -54.45 21.19
CA PRO A 517 13.21 -53.93 21.31
C PRO A 517 12.93 -53.21 22.63
N ASP A 518 13.32 -53.79 23.77
CA ASP A 518 13.11 -53.23 25.11
C ASP A 518 13.87 -51.90 25.31
N GLU A 519 15.03 -51.75 24.71
CA GLU A 519 15.82 -50.51 24.74
C GLU A 519 15.17 -49.46 23.84
N ALA A 520 14.73 -49.87 22.62
CA ALA A 520 14.02 -49.02 21.71
C ALA A 520 12.71 -48.46 22.30
N ASP A 521 11.96 -49.28 23.08
CA ASP A 521 10.74 -48.86 23.75
C ASP A 521 10.99 -47.78 24.81
N ARG A 522 12.07 -47.94 25.61
CA ARG A 522 12.47 -46.93 26.60
C ARG A 522 12.87 -45.60 25.93
N TYR A 523 13.62 -45.67 24.85
CA TYR A 523 13.98 -44.45 24.10
C TYR A 523 12.76 -43.82 23.44
N ASP A 524 11.81 -44.59 22.89
CA ASP A 524 10.60 -44.05 22.28
C ASP A 524 9.75 -43.32 23.32
N ALA A 525 9.57 -43.89 24.51
CA ALA A 525 8.86 -43.24 25.60
C ALA A 525 9.53 -41.94 26.05
N LEU A 526 10.87 -41.92 26.13
CA LEU A 526 11.64 -40.73 26.47
C LEU A 526 11.50 -39.66 25.41
N LEU A 527 11.65 -40.01 24.12
CA LEU A 527 11.53 -39.08 23.02
C LEU A 527 10.11 -38.53 22.87
N ALA A 528 9.07 -39.34 23.14
CA ALA A 528 7.69 -38.91 23.22
C ALA A 528 7.47 -37.85 24.30
N MET A 529 8.06 -38.02 25.46
CA MET A 529 7.98 -37.05 26.56
C MET A 529 8.69 -35.72 26.21
N ILE A 530 9.90 -35.80 25.68
CA ILE A 530 10.64 -34.60 25.20
C ILE A 530 9.84 -33.87 24.11
N GLY A 531 9.25 -34.62 23.16
CA GLY A 531 8.42 -34.08 22.10
C GLY A 531 7.22 -33.30 22.61
N ARG A 532 6.46 -33.88 23.60
CA ARG A 532 5.31 -33.18 24.20
C ARG A 532 5.72 -31.90 24.90
N ARG A 533 6.79 -31.91 25.72
CA ARG A 533 7.30 -30.70 26.38
C ARG A 533 7.73 -29.63 25.38
N SER A 534 8.43 -30.03 24.33
CA SER A 534 8.83 -29.12 23.26
C SER A 534 7.62 -28.53 22.53
N ALA A 535 6.55 -29.31 22.34
CA ALA A 535 5.31 -28.83 21.72
C ALA A 535 4.59 -27.80 22.62
N LEU A 536 4.48 -28.06 23.93
CA LEU A 536 3.90 -27.14 24.90
C LEU A 536 4.67 -25.81 24.95
N LEU A 537 6.00 -25.85 25.01
CA LEU A 537 6.83 -24.63 25.01
C LEU A 537 6.67 -23.82 23.71
N ARG A 538 6.63 -24.49 22.54
CA ARG A 538 6.38 -23.81 21.27
C ARG A 538 4.98 -23.19 21.21
N ALA A 539 3.96 -23.89 21.74
CA ALA A 539 2.61 -23.33 21.81
C ALA A 539 2.54 -22.09 22.72
N GLN A 540 3.25 -22.11 23.87
CA GLN A 540 3.36 -20.94 24.74
C GLN A 540 4.07 -19.77 24.05
N ALA A 541 5.18 -20.02 23.36
CA ALA A 541 5.92 -19.00 22.62
C ALA A 541 5.04 -18.37 21.52
N ALA A 542 4.30 -19.17 20.76
CA ALA A 542 3.39 -18.67 19.73
C ALA A 542 2.29 -17.76 20.29
N VAL A 543 1.72 -18.10 21.46
CA VAL A 543 0.72 -17.26 22.13
C VAL A 543 1.34 -15.95 22.61
N LEU A 544 2.57 -15.97 23.13
CA LEU A 544 3.29 -14.76 23.52
C LEU A 544 3.61 -13.86 22.33
N ASP A 545 3.99 -14.42 21.20
CA ASP A 545 4.23 -13.68 19.97
C ASP A 545 2.93 -13.01 19.46
N ASP A 546 1.80 -13.72 19.52
CA ASP A 546 0.49 -13.17 19.16
C ASP A 546 0.07 -12.04 20.11
N LEU A 547 0.25 -12.21 21.42
CA LEU A 547 0.00 -11.16 22.42
C LEU A 547 0.86 -9.93 22.16
N SER A 548 2.16 -10.12 21.96
CA SER A 548 3.10 -9.03 21.67
C SER A 548 2.67 -8.24 20.45
N ARG A 549 2.27 -8.93 19.38
CA ARG A 549 1.82 -8.32 18.12
C ARG A 549 0.52 -7.53 18.31
N LEU A 550 -0.47 -8.07 19.02
CA LEU A 550 -1.75 -7.39 19.27
C LEU A 550 -1.58 -6.15 20.16
N VAL A 551 -0.74 -6.23 21.19
CA VAL A 551 -0.45 -5.11 22.09
C VAL A 551 0.32 -4.03 21.34
N ALA A 552 1.38 -4.40 20.61
CA ALA A 552 2.16 -3.45 19.81
C ALA A 552 1.31 -2.73 18.75
N ALA A 553 0.43 -3.47 18.06
CA ALA A 553 -0.50 -2.86 17.11
C ALA A 553 -1.46 -1.87 17.78
N GLY A 554 -1.99 -2.22 18.97
CA GLY A 554 -2.91 -1.35 19.71
C GLY A 554 -2.25 -0.07 20.25
N ILE A 555 -0.97 -0.15 20.61
CA ILE A 555 -0.17 1.02 21.01
C ILE A 555 0.12 1.89 19.77
N ALA A 556 0.52 1.28 18.67
CA ALA A 556 0.89 1.99 17.45
C ALA A 556 -0.28 2.74 16.80
N ASP A 557 -1.48 2.17 16.83
CA ASP A 557 -2.69 2.81 16.31
C ASP A 557 -3.45 3.67 17.36
N GLY A 558 -2.94 3.71 18.61
CA GLY A 558 -3.51 4.52 19.70
C GLY A 558 -4.91 4.06 20.15
N THR A 559 -5.26 2.79 19.93
CA THR A 559 -6.57 2.23 20.31
C THR A 559 -6.53 1.40 21.59
N LEU A 560 -5.34 1.12 22.13
CA LEU A 560 -5.14 0.39 23.38
C LEU A 560 -4.55 1.34 24.45
N THR A 561 -5.15 1.37 25.61
CA THR A 561 -4.59 1.96 26.82
C THR A 561 -4.55 0.93 27.94
N LEU A 562 -3.53 1.00 28.77
CA LEU A 562 -3.44 0.16 29.95
C LEU A 562 -4.00 0.93 31.16
N LEU A 563 -4.91 0.33 31.86
CA LEU A 563 -5.33 0.85 33.17
C LEU A 563 -4.16 0.67 34.14
N PRO A 564 -3.95 1.63 35.06
CA PRO A 564 -2.99 1.42 36.13
C PRO A 564 -3.33 0.13 36.89
N PRO A 565 -2.32 -0.63 37.39
CA PRO A 565 -2.61 -1.80 38.20
C PRO A 565 -3.51 -1.37 39.36
N PRO A 566 -4.54 -2.18 39.72
CA PRO A 566 -5.28 -1.92 40.95
C PRO A 566 -4.25 -1.83 42.09
N ASP A 567 -4.31 -0.73 42.84
CA ASP A 567 -3.40 -0.48 43.95
C ASP A 567 -3.29 -1.76 44.77
N ALA A 568 -2.07 -2.29 44.87
CA ALA A 568 -1.77 -3.40 45.75
C ALA A 568 -1.86 -2.85 47.18
N ASP A 569 -3.05 -2.98 47.79
CA ASP A 569 -3.24 -2.84 49.24
C ASP A 569 -2.49 -3.93 50.01
#